data_55fdcb0c76eb76325b22cf7b2ff9fcba
#
_entry.id   55fdcb0c76eb76325b22cf7b2ff9fcba
#
_cell.length_a   1.000
_cell.length_b   1.000
_cell.length_c   1.000
_cell.angle_alpha   90.00
_cell.angle_beta   90.00
_cell.angle_gamma   90.00
#
_symmetry.space_group_name_H-M   'P 1'
#
loop_
_entity.id
_entity.type
_entity.pdbx_description
1 polymer ?
#
loop_
_entity_poly.entity_id
_entity_poly.type
_entity_poly.pdbx_seq_one_letter_code
_entity_poly.pdbx_strand_id
1 'polypeptide(L)'
;MRTTTTIARVIMILAAAIAVPAVVSGQPARLAQDSQAQWAKFRGPDNGAVADDPRLPDTWSETTNVVWKADVPGLGWSSPVVWDDHIFLTTAVSAGEERQPVRGLYDPGAASGATRSDASHRWLVYDLDFATGAVRWVREMAVAVPQIERHLKNSFASETPVTDGERVYVYFGTIGLVAALDLTGEVQWRRELGVFNGRQRFGTAASPALHDGRLYVVNDNTTQSFLLALDAATGDEIWRVERDEVENWATPFVWENDVGTEIVTAGLRRVRSYDLDGQLLWELGGMTVNVVPTPFARDGLVYISSGYPGGMPRPVYAIRPGASGDISLSEGENGNDFIVWYQPMLGTYNTSALVYDGHYYTLLDRGFLLNHDARTGREIYGRTRIKPGAGFTASPWAYNDRIFLMGEDGDTFVIRAGDEFELLHTNTLDEMALATPAVVRGSLLLRTQTKLYRLSNDGGP
;
A
#
# COMPACT_ATOMS: atom_id res chain seq x y z
N MET A 1 57.83 -83.76 -2.07
CA MET A 1 57.79 -82.75 -0.99
C MET A 1 57.80 -81.33 -1.62
N ARG A 2 56.68 -80.73 -1.73
CA ARG A 2 56.54 -79.31 -2.26
C ARG A 2 55.92 -78.46 -1.17
N THR A 3 56.69 -77.55 -0.67
CA THR A 3 56.29 -76.51 0.31
C THR A 3 55.61 -75.35 -0.39
N THR A 4 54.38 -75.12 -0.04
CA THR A 4 53.57 -74.00 -0.51
C THR A 4 53.64 -72.79 0.49
N THR A 5 54.22 -71.68 0.06
CA THR A 5 54.30 -70.50 0.87
C THR A 5 53.07 -69.57 0.56
N THR A 6 52.31 -69.32 1.57
CA THR A 6 51.12 -68.47 1.49
C THR A 6 51.52 -66.97 1.79
N ILE A 7 51.32 -66.09 0.82
CA ILE A 7 51.56 -64.63 0.99
C ILE A 7 50.25 -63.96 1.39
N ALA A 8 50.19 -63.42 2.59
CA ALA A 8 49.07 -62.60 3.05
C ALA A 8 49.19 -61.19 2.53
N ARG A 9 48.21 -60.74 1.75
CA ARG A 9 48.05 -59.33 1.33
C ARG A 9 47.27 -58.55 2.38
N VAL A 10 47.90 -57.57 3.00
CA VAL A 10 47.26 -56.57 3.86
C VAL A 10 46.65 -55.51 2.95
N ILE A 11 45.35 -55.35 2.95
CA ILE A 11 44.64 -54.25 2.28
C ILE A 11 44.49 -53.12 3.28
N MET A 12 45.19 -51.99 3.05
CA MET A 12 45.07 -50.76 3.79
C MET A 12 43.92 -49.96 3.18
N ILE A 13 42.80 -49.82 3.92
CA ILE A 13 41.67 -48.98 3.53
C ILE A 13 41.95 -47.54 4.03
N LEU A 14 42.25 -46.64 3.09
CA LEU A 14 42.31 -45.21 3.37
C LEU A 14 40.88 -44.67 3.45
N ALA A 15 40.41 -44.26 4.63
CA ALA A 15 39.19 -43.53 4.80
C ALA A 15 39.46 -42.04 4.46
N ALA A 16 38.97 -41.58 3.32
CA ALA A 16 38.95 -40.18 2.98
C ALA A 16 37.78 -39.50 3.71
N ALA A 17 38.08 -38.66 4.69
CA ALA A 17 37.08 -37.79 5.32
C ALA A 17 36.71 -36.66 4.34
N ILE A 18 35.49 -36.72 3.80
CA ILE A 18 34.91 -35.63 3.02
C ILE A 18 34.42 -34.59 4.03
N ALA A 19 35.14 -33.47 4.13
CA ALA A 19 34.67 -32.29 4.84
C ALA A 19 33.58 -31.63 4.01
N VAL A 20 32.32 -31.70 4.47
CA VAL A 20 31.18 -30.96 3.94
C VAL A 20 31.32 -29.53 4.48
N PRO A 21 31.44 -28.50 3.63
CA PRO A 21 31.44 -27.12 4.13
C PRO A 21 30.06 -26.82 4.72
N ALA A 22 30.03 -26.35 5.96
CA ALA A 22 28.83 -25.80 6.59
C ALA A 22 28.40 -24.56 5.78
N VAL A 23 27.28 -24.66 5.08
CA VAL A 23 26.61 -23.51 4.47
C VAL A 23 26.08 -22.67 5.63
N VAL A 24 26.77 -21.57 5.92
CA VAL A 24 26.31 -20.56 6.88
C VAL A 24 25.09 -19.89 6.25
N SER A 25 23.91 -20.25 6.74
CA SER A 25 22.63 -19.61 6.39
C SER A 25 22.53 -18.21 7.03
N GLY A 26 23.35 -17.27 6.55
CA GLY A 26 23.36 -15.88 7.02
C GLY A 26 22.59 -14.88 6.16
N GLN A 27 21.92 -15.35 5.10
CA GLN A 27 21.22 -14.46 4.16
C GLN A 27 19.80 -14.00 4.55
N PRO A 28 18.92 -14.79 5.20
CA PRO A 28 17.57 -14.29 5.46
C PRO A 28 17.48 -13.14 6.47
N ALA A 29 18.35 -13.11 7.48
CA ALA A 29 18.32 -12.05 8.49
C ALA A 29 18.84 -10.70 7.97
N ARG A 30 19.77 -10.72 7.02
CA ARG A 30 20.33 -9.49 6.41
C ARG A 30 19.38 -8.87 5.40
N LEU A 31 18.67 -9.70 4.60
CA LEU A 31 17.63 -9.24 3.68
C LEU A 31 16.41 -8.69 4.44
N ALA A 32 16.02 -9.29 5.57
CA ALA A 32 14.94 -8.78 6.41
C ALA A 32 15.33 -7.45 7.09
N GLN A 33 16.59 -7.25 7.45
CA GLN A 33 17.08 -6.00 8.03
C GLN A 33 17.17 -4.87 6.99
N ASP A 34 17.52 -5.19 5.73
CA ASP A 34 17.56 -4.22 4.63
C ASP A 34 16.15 -3.82 4.16
N SER A 35 15.16 -4.73 4.18
CA SER A 35 13.77 -4.41 3.80
C SER A 35 13.07 -3.44 4.75
N GLN A 36 13.49 -3.37 6.02
CA GLN A 36 13.02 -2.37 7.00
C GLN A 36 13.80 -1.05 6.97
N ALA A 37 14.89 -0.96 6.21
CA ALA A 37 15.68 0.25 6.11
C ALA A 37 14.98 1.35 5.33
N GLN A 38 14.10 0.98 4.41
CA GLN A 38 13.41 1.87 3.46
C GLN A 38 11.91 1.63 3.45
N TRP A 39 11.15 2.69 3.12
CA TRP A 39 9.70 2.63 2.89
C TRP A 39 9.35 3.36 1.60
N ALA A 40 9.74 2.77 0.48
CA ALA A 40 9.87 3.43 -0.82
C ALA A 40 8.55 3.65 -1.57
N LYS A 41 7.44 3.10 -1.09
CA LYS A 41 6.13 3.11 -1.77
C LYS A 41 4.95 3.03 -0.80
N PHE A 42 3.75 3.23 -1.31
CA PHE A 42 2.51 3.02 -0.57
C PHE A 42 2.47 1.64 0.09
N ARG A 43 2.22 1.59 1.40
CA ARG A 43 2.21 0.40 2.27
C ARG A 43 3.56 -0.34 2.41
N GLY A 44 4.64 0.23 1.90
CA GLY A 44 5.99 -0.32 2.05
C GLY A 44 6.26 -1.63 1.31
N PRO A 45 7.36 -2.32 1.63
CA PRO A 45 7.75 -3.54 0.92
C PRO A 45 6.80 -4.71 1.17
N ASP A 46 6.32 -4.88 2.41
CA ASP A 46 5.53 -6.02 2.86
C ASP A 46 4.04 -5.68 3.10
N ASN A 47 3.53 -4.65 2.40
CA ASN A 47 2.11 -4.26 2.39
C ASN A 47 1.51 -3.98 3.78
N GLY A 48 2.32 -3.39 4.68
CA GLY A 48 1.93 -3.01 6.04
C GLY A 48 2.24 -4.06 7.12
N ALA A 49 2.63 -5.28 6.77
CA ALA A 49 3.18 -6.24 7.73
C ALA A 49 4.68 -6.00 7.86
N VAL A 50 5.18 -5.75 9.06
CA VAL A 50 6.57 -5.38 9.32
C VAL A 50 7.18 -6.37 10.30
N ALA A 51 8.47 -6.66 10.16
CA ALA A 51 9.18 -7.52 11.09
C ALA A 51 9.25 -6.87 12.48
N ASP A 52 9.31 -7.70 13.50
CA ASP A 52 9.33 -7.26 14.89
C ASP A 52 10.57 -6.43 15.21
N ASP A 53 10.35 -5.33 15.88
CA ASP A 53 11.39 -4.41 16.35
C ASP A 53 10.94 -3.80 17.70
N PRO A 54 11.69 -3.99 18.80
CA PRO A 54 11.32 -3.49 20.11
C PRO A 54 11.29 -1.96 20.19
N ARG A 55 11.87 -1.25 19.22
CA ARG A 55 11.81 0.22 19.14
C ARG A 55 10.47 0.73 18.61
N LEU A 56 9.69 -0.13 17.90
CA LEU A 56 8.38 0.23 17.40
C LEU A 56 7.38 0.37 18.56
N PRO A 57 6.70 1.52 18.68
CA PRO A 57 5.80 1.79 19.79
C PRO A 57 4.46 1.10 19.57
N ASP A 58 3.90 0.49 20.61
CA ASP A 58 2.49 0.10 20.65
C ASP A 58 1.63 1.14 21.38
N THR A 59 2.25 2.05 22.11
CA THR A 59 1.61 3.10 22.90
C THR A 59 2.14 4.47 22.52
N TRP A 60 1.27 5.43 22.27
CA TRP A 60 1.62 6.83 22.02
C TRP A 60 0.47 7.80 22.33
N SER A 61 0.82 9.06 22.43
CA SER A 61 -0.09 10.20 22.49
C SER A 61 0.55 11.38 21.74
N GLU A 62 -0.01 12.58 21.87
CA GLU A 62 0.63 13.80 21.33
C GLU A 62 1.99 14.13 21.95
N THR A 63 2.34 13.50 23.08
CA THR A 63 3.57 13.74 23.83
C THR A 63 4.35 12.48 24.21
N THR A 64 3.71 11.31 24.22
CA THR A 64 4.34 10.04 24.59
C THR A 64 4.91 9.36 23.36
N ASN A 65 6.16 8.88 23.43
CA ASN A 65 6.87 8.20 22.35
C ASN A 65 7.01 9.04 21.07
N VAL A 66 6.88 10.36 21.17
CA VAL A 66 7.09 11.30 20.06
C VAL A 66 8.56 11.68 19.99
N VAL A 67 9.25 11.25 18.93
CA VAL A 67 10.62 11.68 18.63
C VAL A 67 10.59 13.13 18.14
N TRP A 68 9.70 13.42 17.21
CA TRP A 68 9.41 14.77 16.73
C TRP A 68 8.03 14.82 16.04
N LYS A 69 7.51 16.04 15.91
CA LYS A 69 6.34 16.35 15.07
C LYS A 69 6.64 17.59 14.23
N ALA A 70 6.23 17.54 12.96
CA ALA A 70 6.44 18.60 11.99
C ALA A 70 5.12 19.05 11.38
N ASP A 71 4.95 20.34 11.16
CA ASP A 71 3.78 20.88 10.47
C ASP A 71 3.88 20.63 8.96
N VAL A 72 2.78 20.15 8.36
CA VAL A 72 2.65 19.93 6.91
C VAL A 72 1.45 20.75 6.41
N PRO A 73 1.68 21.95 5.86
CA PRO A 73 0.62 22.83 5.40
C PRO A 73 -0.19 22.24 4.24
N GLY A 74 -1.47 22.64 4.15
CA GLY A 74 -2.38 22.20 3.10
C GLY A 74 -3.10 20.92 3.41
N LEU A 75 -3.81 20.38 2.42
CA LEU A 75 -4.54 19.13 2.53
C LEU A 75 -3.92 18.08 1.60
N GLY A 76 -3.48 16.97 2.16
CA GLY A 76 -2.90 15.86 1.42
C GLY A 76 -2.98 14.56 2.23
N TRP A 77 -3.32 13.46 1.57
CA TRP A 77 -3.41 12.14 2.20
C TRP A 77 -2.38 11.15 1.69
N SER A 78 -1.35 11.63 0.98
CA SER A 78 -0.23 10.76 0.63
C SER A 78 0.39 10.14 1.90
N SER A 79 0.70 8.86 1.86
CA SER A 79 1.51 8.22 2.90
C SER A 79 2.92 8.77 2.90
N PRO A 80 3.63 8.79 4.03
CA PRO A 80 5.05 9.07 4.05
C PRO A 80 5.83 8.01 3.28
N VAL A 81 6.80 8.45 2.48
CA VAL A 81 7.76 7.60 1.77
C VAL A 81 9.15 7.92 2.32
N VAL A 82 9.93 6.90 2.65
CA VAL A 82 11.23 7.05 3.31
C VAL A 82 12.31 6.34 2.52
N TRP A 83 13.38 7.08 2.27
CA TRP A 83 14.63 6.53 1.75
C TRP A 83 15.81 7.19 2.47
N ASP A 84 16.63 6.39 3.12
CA ASP A 84 17.69 6.88 4.00
C ASP A 84 17.16 7.97 4.96
N ASP A 85 17.75 9.16 4.96
CA ASP A 85 17.34 10.26 5.83
C ASP A 85 16.31 11.22 5.20
N HIS A 86 15.67 10.81 4.10
CA HIS A 86 14.65 11.57 3.41
C HIS A 86 13.25 11.04 3.69
N ILE A 87 12.30 11.94 3.98
CA ILE A 87 10.88 11.65 4.06
C ILE A 87 10.13 12.50 3.03
N PHE A 88 9.50 11.84 2.06
CA PHE A 88 8.77 12.53 1.00
C PHE A 88 7.27 12.50 1.26
N LEU A 89 6.62 13.66 1.06
CA LEU A 89 5.18 13.85 1.14
C LEU A 89 4.70 14.77 0.01
N THR A 90 3.44 14.60 -0.39
CA THR A 90 2.74 15.53 -1.28
C THR A 90 1.61 16.23 -0.54
N THR A 91 1.32 17.49 -0.91
CA THR A 91 0.21 18.27 -0.37
C THR A 91 -0.31 19.29 -1.38
N ALA A 92 -1.55 19.74 -1.20
CA ALA A 92 -2.12 20.85 -1.97
C ALA A 92 -2.54 21.96 -1.00
N VAL A 93 -1.99 23.16 -1.21
CA VAL A 93 -2.26 24.32 -0.37
C VAL A 93 -3.18 25.29 -1.10
N SER A 94 -4.37 25.52 -0.57
CA SER A 94 -5.34 26.48 -1.12
C SER A 94 -4.93 27.92 -0.82
N ALA A 95 -5.09 28.83 -1.79
CA ALA A 95 -4.94 30.27 -1.59
C ALA A 95 -6.20 30.93 -0.99
N GLY A 96 -7.31 30.20 -0.89
CA GLY A 96 -8.58 30.65 -0.34
C GLY A 96 -9.12 29.69 0.73
N GLU A 97 -10.36 29.91 1.13
CA GLU A 97 -11.05 28.98 2.02
C GLU A 97 -11.22 27.61 1.34
N GLU A 98 -10.86 26.57 2.06
CA GLU A 98 -11.03 25.20 1.60
C GLU A 98 -12.02 24.44 2.51
N ARG A 99 -12.96 23.75 1.88
CA ARG A 99 -13.89 22.91 2.61
C ARG A 99 -13.14 21.77 3.27
N GLN A 100 -13.18 21.75 4.60
CA GLN A 100 -12.45 20.77 5.40
C GLN A 100 -13.07 19.37 5.25
N PRO A 101 -12.27 18.31 5.35
CA PRO A 101 -12.77 16.94 5.35
C PRO A 101 -13.65 16.69 6.57
N VAL A 102 -14.63 15.81 6.41
CA VAL A 102 -15.54 15.37 7.48
C VAL A 102 -15.45 13.88 7.67
N ARG A 103 -15.56 13.44 8.92
CA ARG A 103 -15.51 12.02 9.28
C ARG A 103 -16.72 11.26 8.75
N GLY A 104 -16.55 9.99 8.49
CA GLY A 104 -17.62 9.08 8.09
C GLY A 104 -17.98 9.19 6.61
N LEU A 105 -18.37 8.08 6.02
CA LEU A 105 -18.74 7.98 4.61
C LEU A 105 -20.20 8.31 4.37
N TYR A 106 -21.02 8.28 5.43
CA TYR A 106 -22.45 8.13 5.36
C TYR A 106 -23.19 9.15 6.22
N ASP A 107 -22.56 10.28 6.49
CA ASP A 107 -23.29 11.41 7.03
C ASP A 107 -24.30 11.86 5.96
N PRO A 108 -25.60 11.84 6.23
CA PRO A 108 -26.64 12.32 5.29
C PRO A 108 -26.39 13.75 4.81
N GLY A 109 -25.70 14.59 5.61
CA GLY A 109 -25.28 15.93 5.24
C GLY A 109 -24.11 16.00 4.25
N ALA A 110 -23.34 14.92 4.11
CA ALA A 110 -22.24 14.79 3.16
C ALA A 110 -22.61 13.93 1.93
N ALA A 111 -23.88 13.63 1.73
CA ALA A 111 -24.38 12.61 0.81
C ALA A 111 -24.04 12.80 -0.67
N SER A 112 -23.68 13.99 -1.13
CA SER A 112 -23.17 14.18 -2.49
C SER A 112 -21.66 13.94 -2.59
N GLY A 113 -20.93 13.99 -1.47
CA GLY A 113 -19.50 13.71 -1.35
C GLY A 113 -18.58 14.61 -2.17
N ALA A 114 -18.98 15.05 -3.35
CA ALA A 114 -18.18 15.86 -4.24
C ALA A 114 -18.14 17.34 -3.80
N THR A 115 -16.94 17.92 -3.86
CA THR A 115 -16.73 19.34 -3.60
C THR A 115 -15.79 19.93 -4.64
N ARG A 116 -16.15 21.14 -5.11
CA ARG A 116 -15.34 21.94 -6.03
C ARG A 116 -14.58 22.99 -5.23
N SER A 117 -13.40 23.36 -5.71
CA SER A 117 -12.69 24.54 -5.27
C SER A 117 -12.53 25.50 -6.45
N ASP A 118 -12.85 26.78 -6.24
CA ASP A 118 -12.59 27.86 -7.20
C ASP A 118 -11.34 28.66 -6.81
N ALA A 119 -10.68 28.32 -5.70
CA ALA A 119 -9.44 28.90 -5.27
C ALA A 119 -8.24 28.28 -6.01
N SER A 120 -7.22 29.09 -6.25
CA SER A 120 -5.92 28.59 -6.72
C SER A 120 -5.29 27.70 -5.65
N HIS A 121 -4.69 26.60 -6.07
CA HIS A 121 -3.93 25.68 -5.21
C HIS A 121 -2.49 25.61 -5.69
N ARG A 122 -1.60 25.37 -4.72
CA ARG A 122 -0.19 25.04 -4.95
C ARG A 122 0.00 23.56 -4.65
N TRP A 123 0.41 22.78 -5.64
CA TRP A 123 0.81 21.37 -5.45
C TRP A 123 2.27 21.31 -5.07
N LEU A 124 2.56 20.75 -3.90
CA LEU A 124 3.88 20.76 -3.30
C LEU A 124 4.37 19.35 -3.02
N VAL A 125 5.67 19.16 -3.20
CA VAL A 125 6.44 18.02 -2.69
C VAL A 125 7.32 18.50 -1.56
N TYR A 126 7.27 17.80 -0.43
CA TYR A 126 8.11 18.04 0.73
C TYR A 126 9.15 16.95 0.85
N ASP A 127 10.35 17.31 1.26
CA ASP A 127 11.36 16.45 1.83
C ASP A 127 11.65 16.91 3.25
N LEU A 128 11.49 15.99 4.21
CA LEU A 128 11.82 16.23 5.60
C LEU A 128 12.98 15.31 6.01
N ASP A 129 13.81 15.82 6.91
CA ASP A 129 14.88 15.05 7.53
C ASP A 129 14.33 14.00 8.50
N PHE A 130 14.70 12.75 8.30
CA PHE A 130 14.17 11.63 9.10
C PHE A 130 14.52 11.75 10.59
N ALA A 131 15.73 12.23 10.92
CA ALA A 131 16.16 12.31 12.30
C ALA A 131 15.45 13.42 13.09
N THR A 132 15.20 14.56 12.45
CA THR A 132 14.78 15.80 13.11
C THR A 132 13.37 16.29 12.74
N GLY A 133 12.80 15.82 11.63
CA GLY A 133 11.55 16.34 11.07
C GLY A 133 11.69 17.71 10.41
N ALA A 134 12.90 18.27 10.33
CA ALA A 134 13.15 19.54 9.67
C ALA A 134 12.90 19.45 8.17
N VAL A 135 12.26 20.45 7.60
CA VAL A 135 12.07 20.54 6.15
C VAL A 135 13.42 20.78 5.48
N ARG A 136 13.87 19.86 4.63
CA ARG A 136 15.07 19.98 3.79
C ARG A 136 14.81 20.90 2.61
N TRP A 137 13.71 20.61 1.90
CA TRP A 137 13.23 21.42 0.79
C TRP A 137 11.72 21.25 0.58
N VAL A 138 11.14 22.23 -0.14
CA VAL A 138 9.78 22.21 -0.66
C VAL A 138 9.84 22.57 -2.14
N ARG A 139 9.28 21.71 -2.99
CA ARG A 139 9.19 21.99 -4.42
C ARG A 139 7.73 22.23 -4.83
N GLU A 140 7.47 23.39 -5.42
CA GLU A 140 6.19 23.70 -6.04
C GLU A 140 6.15 23.09 -7.45
N MET A 141 5.20 22.19 -7.67
CA MET A 141 5.03 21.49 -8.93
C MET A 141 4.05 22.19 -9.88
N ALA A 142 3.03 22.81 -9.32
CA ALA A 142 2.03 23.57 -10.07
C ALA A 142 1.32 24.60 -9.20
N VAL A 143 0.79 25.63 -9.85
CA VAL A 143 -0.18 26.58 -9.27
C VAL A 143 -1.36 26.69 -10.24
N ALA A 144 -2.54 26.27 -9.82
CA ALA A 144 -3.73 26.28 -10.66
C ALA A 144 -5.02 26.24 -9.83
N VAL A 145 -6.15 26.54 -10.45
CA VAL A 145 -7.47 26.18 -9.92
C VAL A 145 -7.75 24.73 -10.31
N PRO A 146 -8.12 23.82 -9.36
CA PRO A 146 -8.42 22.44 -9.67
C PRO A 146 -9.52 22.34 -10.74
N GLN A 147 -9.26 21.55 -11.78
CA GLN A 147 -10.22 21.37 -12.89
C GLN A 147 -11.27 20.32 -12.60
N ILE A 148 -11.02 19.42 -11.61
CA ILE A 148 -11.93 18.37 -11.19
C ILE A 148 -12.33 18.56 -9.73
N GLU A 149 -13.47 18.02 -9.38
CA GLU A 149 -13.96 17.93 -8.01
C GLU A 149 -13.24 16.82 -7.25
N ARG A 150 -13.33 16.85 -5.92
CA ARG A 150 -12.88 15.77 -5.04
C ARG A 150 -13.99 15.37 -4.07
N HIS A 151 -13.94 14.15 -3.55
CA HIS A 151 -14.74 13.78 -2.39
C HIS A 151 -14.32 14.61 -1.18
N LEU A 152 -15.26 14.94 -0.28
CA LEU A 152 -14.96 15.70 0.94
C LEU A 152 -13.85 15.12 1.80
N LYS A 153 -13.72 13.80 1.84
CA LYS A 153 -12.63 13.11 2.53
C LYS A 153 -11.35 12.97 1.70
N ASN A 154 -11.42 13.19 0.38
CA ASN A 154 -10.26 13.16 -0.48
C ASN A 154 -9.52 14.52 -0.43
N SER A 155 -8.32 14.56 -0.97
CA SER A 155 -7.53 15.77 -1.19
C SER A 155 -7.19 15.91 -2.67
N PHE A 156 -6.56 17.04 -3.05
CA PHE A 156 -5.97 17.18 -4.39
C PHE A 156 -4.53 16.62 -4.48
N ALA A 157 -4.05 15.96 -3.41
CA ALA A 157 -2.73 15.35 -3.31
C ALA A 157 -2.81 14.09 -2.40
N SER A 158 -3.56 13.07 -2.86
CA SER A 158 -3.75 11.82 -2.13
C SER A 158 -2.85 10.70 -2.63
N GLU A 159 -2.34 10.80 -3.85
CA GLU A 159 -1.39 9.87 -4.41
C GLU A 159 -0.08 9.88 -3.60
N THR A 160 0.34 8.72 -3.17
CA THR A 160 1.61 8.53 -2.44
C THR A 160 2.77 8.52 -3.44
N PRO A 161 3.85 9.27 -3.20
CA PRO A 161 5.06 9.17 -4.00
C PRO A 161 5.66 7.77 -4.01
N VAL A 162 6.60 7.53 -4.93
CA VAL A 162 7.46 6.34 -4.93
C VAL A 162 8.89 6.77 -5.20
N THR A 163 9.88 6.03 -4.68
CA THR A 163 11.30 6.34 -4.86
C THR A 163 12.14 5.11 -5.15
N ASP A 164 13.22 5.29 -5.91
CA ASP A 164 14.29 4.29 -6.14
C ASP A 164 15.56 4.61 -5.34
N GLY A 165 15.55 5.73 -4.58
CA GLY A 165 16.70 6.21 -3.84
C GLY A 165 17.62 7.14 -4.63
N GLU A 166 17.39 7.30 -5.92
CA GLU A 166 18.02 8.33 -6.75
C GLU A 166 17.06 9.47 -7.05
N ARG A 167 15.79 9.12 -7.20
CA ARG A 167 14.69 10.04 -7.53
C ARG A 167 13.45 9.76 -6.68
N VAL A 168 12.63 10.78 -6.51
CA VAL A 168 11.27 10.67 -6.03
C VAL A 168 10.31 10.96 -7.19
N TYR A 169 9.35 10.06 -7.40
CA TYR A 169 8.35 10.16 -8.45
C TYR A 169 7.01 10.51 -7.84
N VAL A 170 6.37 11.54 -8.39
CA VAL A 170 5.09 12.05 -7.91
C VAL A 170 4.07 12.03 -9.03
N TYR A 171 2.84 11.70 -8.68
CA TYR A 171 1.69 11.81 -9.56
C TYR A 171 0.60 12.63 -8.88
N PHE A 172 0.10 13.65 -9.55
CA PHE A 172 -1.04 14.46 -9.14
C PHE A 172 -2.12 14.30 -10.20
N GLY A 173 -2.95 13.26 -10.05
CA GLY A 173 -3.98 12.91 -11.04
C GLY A 173 -5.02 14.02 -11.20
N THR A 174 -5.25 14.84 -10.17
CA THR A 174 -6.18 15.98 -10.21
C THR A 174 -5.77 17.11 -11.15
N ILE A 175 -4.50 17.19 -11.52
CA ILE A 175 -3.95 18.11 -12.53
C ILE A 175 -3.23 17.37 -13.66
N GLY A 176 -3.29 16.02 -13.65
CA GLY A 176 -2.71 15.20 -14.70
C GLY A 176 -1.18 15.26 -14.79
N LEU A 177 -0.49 15.67 -13.72
CA LEU A 177 0.95 15.84 -13.69
C LEU A 177 1.66 14.64 -13.09
N VAL A 178 2.60 14.04 -13.82
CA VAL A 178 3.60 13.11 -13.30
C VAL A 178 5.00 13.72 -13.45
N ALA A 179 5.86 13.53 -12.44
CA ALA A 179 7.21 14.09 -12.48
C ALA A 179 8.19 13.26 -11.64
N ALA A 180 9.48 13.36 -11.97
CA ALA A 180 10.58 12.91 -11.15
C ALA A 180 11.41 14.09 -10.67
N LEU A 181 11.80 14.04 -9.41
CA LEU A 181 12.74 14.96 -8.78
C LEU A 181 13.94 14.15 -8.26
N ASP A 182 15.14 14.72 -8.26
CA ASP A 182 16.23 14.13 -7.51
C ASP A 182 16.08 14.38 -6.00
N LEU A 183 16.97 13.83 -5.19
CA LEU A 183 16.90 13.98 -3.73
C LEU A 183 17.21 15.40 -3.25
N THR A 184 17.70 16.30 -4.12
CA THR A 184 17.85 17.73 -3.82
C THR A 184 16.61 18.55 -4.13
N GLY A 185 15.57 17.91 -4.71
CA GLY A 185 14.32 18.53 -5.11
C GLY A 185 14.35 19.17 -6.49
N GLU A 186 15.40 18.96 -7.29
CA GLU A 186 15.45 19.45 -8.67
C GLU A 186 14.65 18.52 -9.59
N VAL A 187 13.74 19.14 -10.38
CA VAL A 187 12.89 18.42 -11.32
C VAL A 187 13.74 17.89 -12.47
N GLN A 188 13.82 16.56 -12.60
CA GLN A 188 14.55 15.89 -13.66
C GLN A 188 13.73 15.81 -14.95
N TRP A 189 12.46 15.46 -14.81
CA TRP A 189 11.49 15.48 -15.89
C TRP A 189 10.06 15.67 -15.36
N ARG A 190 9.15 16.10 -16.25
CA ARG A 190 7.71 16.21 -16.00
C ARG A 190 6.91 15.87 -17.25
N ARG A 191 5.73 15.27 -17.07
CA ARG A 191 4.78 14.92 -18.14
C ARG A 191 3.37 15.34 -17.73
N GLU A 192 2.61 15.80 -18.70
CA GLU A 192 1.19 16.08 -18.57
C GLU A 192 0.41 14.92 -19.20
N LEU A 193 -0.35 14.18 -18.39
CA LEU A 193 -1.13 13.03 -18.83
C LEU A 193 -2.58 13.40 -19.18
N GLY A 194 -2.99 14.64 -18.91
CA GLY A 194 -4.36 15.09 -19.03
C GLY A 194 -5.15 14.98 -17.73
N VAL A 195 -6.23 15.74 -17.65
CA VAL A 195 -7.14 15.79 -16.50
C VAL A 195 -8.45 15.12 -16.87
N PHE A 196 -8.84 14.11 -16.12
CA PHE A 196 -10.00 13.27 -16.41
C PHE A 196 -10.97 13.24 -15.23
N ASN A 197 -12.26 13.43 -15.52
CA ASN A 197 -13.30 13.32 -14.51
C ASN A 197 -13.80 11.88 -14.38
N GLY A 198 -14.06 11.46 -13.14
CA GLY A 198 -14.87 10.29 -12.87
C GLY A 198 -16.37 10.63 -12.78
N ARG A 199 -17.22 9.64 -12.92
CA ARG A 199 -18.68 9.78 -12.79
C ARG A 199 -19.10 10.28 -11.40
N GLN A 200 -18.38 9.80 -10.37
CA GLN A 200 -18.64 10.18 -8.95
C GLN A 200 -18.07 11.55 -8.60
N ARG A 201 -17.12 12.08 -9.39
CA ARG A 201 -16.42 13.33 -9.12
C ARG A 201 -15.68 13.33 -7.78
N PHE A 202 -15.08 12.20 -7.43
CA PHE A 202 -14.41 12.01 -6.15
C PHE A 202 -12.91 12.33 -6.18
N GLY A 203 -12.39 12.77 -7.32
CA GLY A 203 -10.96 13.01 -7.54
C GLY A 203 -10.19 11.71 -7.74
N THR A 204 -8.87 11.81 -7.70
CA THR A 204 -7.95 10.69 -7.92
C THR A 204 -7.25 10.28 -6.61
N ALA A 205 -6.68 9.09 -6.54
CA ALA A 205 -5.90 8.62 -5.41
C ALA A 205 -4.99 7.41 -5.74
N ALA A 206 -5.09 6.83 -6.95
CA ALA A 206 -4.21 5.75 -7.35
C ALA A 206 -2.75 6.24 -7.42
N SER A 207 -1.90 5.71 -6.56
CA SER A 207 -0.48 6.06 -6.51
C SER A 207 0.29 5.42 -7.67
N PRO A 208 1.42 5.98 -8.11
CA PRO A 208 2.29 5.30 -9.07
C PRO A 208 2.96 4.08 -8.42
N ALA A 209 3.36 3.12 -9.24
CA ALA A 209 4.21 2.00 -8.85
C ALA A 209 5.52 2.03 -9.64
N LEU A 210 6.60 1.57 -9.02
CA LEU A 210 7.94 1.58 -9.62
C LEU A 210 8.54 0.18 -9.55
N HIS A 211 9.10 -0.27 -10.67
CA HIS A 211 9.83 -1.52 -10.75
C HIS A 211 10.81 -1.51 -11.92
N ASP A 212 12.04 -1.90 -11.68
CA ASP A 212 13.11 -2.09 -12.67
C ASP A 212 13.21 -0.93 -13.69
N GLY A 213 13.31 0.31 -13.15
CA GLY A 213 13.46 1.53 -13.96
C GLY A 213 12.19 1.93 -14.75
N ARG A 214 11.04 1.34 -14.46
CA ARG A 214 9.74 1.67 -15.07
C ARG A 214 8.76 2.20 -14.04
N LEU A 215 8.15 3.33 -14.33
CA LEU A 215 7.10 3.94 -13.52
C LEU A 215 5.74 3.63 -14.14
N TYR A 216 4.86 2.98 -13.37
CA TYR A 216 3.51 2.60 -13.79
C TYR A 216 2.49 3.56 -13.21
N VAL A 217 1.63 4.11 -14.06
CA VAL A 217 0.53 5.00 -13.67
C VAL A 217 -0.78 4.44 -14.21
N VAL A 218 -1.74 4.19 -13.34
CA VAL A 218 -3.12 3.89 -13.74
C VAL A 218 -3.99 5.12 -13.52
N ASN A 219 -4.84 5.43 -14.49
CA ASN A 219 -5.89 6.43 -14.36
C ASN A 219 -7.17 5.88 -14.97
N ASP A 220 -8.00 5.29 -14.13
CA ASP A 220 -9.33 4.82 -14.51
C ASP A 220 -10.35 5.94 -14.33
N ASN A 221 -11.06 6.29 -15.38
CA ASN A 221 -11.99 7.41 -15.44
C ASN A 221 -13.13 7.13 -16.44
N THR A 222 -14.01 8.09 -16.68
CA THR A 222 -15.16 7.89 -17.57
C THR A 222 -14.91 8.28 -19.03
N THR A 223 -13.74 8.78 -19.36
CA THR A 223 -13.42 9.32 -20.69
C THR A 223 -12.38 8.48 -21.42
N GLN A 224 -11.23 8.27 -20.79
CA GLN A 224 -10.08 7.57 -21.38
C GLN A 224 -9.27 6.94 -20.25
N SER A 225 -9.65 5.73 -19.83
CA SER A 225 -8.93 4.96 -18.83
C SER A 225 -7.69 4.33 -19.43
N PHE A 226 -6.58 4.35 -18.69
CA PHE A 226 -5.32 3.79 -19.16
C PHE A 226 -4.46 3.22 -18.04
N LEU A 227 -3.57 2.30 -18.40
CA LEU A 227 -2.36 1.94 -17.68
C LEU A 227 -1.17 2.35 -18.54
N LEU A 228 -0.23 3.07 -17.95
CA LEU A 228 0.92 3.67 -18.63
C LEU A 228 2.21 3.21 -17.96
N ALA A 229 3.20 2.81 -18.75
CA ALA A 229 4.58 2.65 -18.29
C ALA A 229 5.46 3.74 -18.88
N LEU A 230 6.19 4.43 -17.98
CA LEU A 230 7.19 5.44 -18.32
C LEU A 230 8.58 4.91 -17.96
N ASP A 231 9.57 5.30 -18.75
CA ASP A 231 10.97 5.19 -18.35
C ASP A 231 11.21 6.09 -17.13
N ALA A 232 11.65 5.52 -16.04
CA ALA A 232 11.79 6.25 -14.78
C ALA A 232 12.89 7.32 -14.83
N ALA A 233 13.93 7.13 -15.67
CA ALA A 233 15.02 8.10 -15.80
C ALA A 233 14.67 9.30 -16.67
N THR A 234 13.85 9.12 -17.73
CA THR A 234 13.57 10.16 -18.73
C THR A 234 12.13 10.65 -18.72
N GLY A 235 11.20 9.86 -18.18
CA GLY A 235 9.76 10.10 -18.26
C GLY A 235 9.16 9.77 -19.63
N ASP A 236 9.92 9.17 -20.56
CA ASP A 236 9.39 8.81 -21.87
C ASP A 236 8.40 7.64 -21.76
N GLU A 237 7.35 7.69 -22.55
CA GLU A 237 6.35 6.63 -22.61
C GLU A 237 6.99 5.37 -23.24
N ILE A 238 7.01 4.26 -22.50
CA ILE A 238 7.45 2.95 -23.00
C ILE A 238 6.29 2.28 -23.71
N TRP A 239 5.14 2.22 -23.02
CA TRP A 239 3.88 1.71 -23.57
C TRP A 239 2.67 2.28 -22.82
N ARG A 240 1.51 2.20 -23.49
CA ARG A 240 0.21 2.55 -22.95
C ARG A 240 -0.81 1.50 -23.32
N VAL A 241 -1.60 1.06 -22.36
CA VAL A 241 -2.75 0.19 -22.55
C VAL A 241 -4.01 0.98 -22.26
N GLU A 242 -4.87 1.12 -23.26
CA GLU A 242 -6.22 1.66 -23.07
C GLU A 242 -7.07 0.65 -22.31
N ARG A 243 -7.83 1.13 -21.34
CA ARG A 243 -8.66 0.31 -20.47
C ARG A 243 -10.13 0.69 -20.65
N ASP A 244 -11.01 -0.26 -20.63
CA ASP A 244 -12.47 -0.07 -20.68
C ASP A 244 -13.08 0.09 -19.27
N GLU A 245 -12.31 0.61 -18.30
CA GLU A 245 -12.74 0.80 -16.92
C GLU A 245 -13.50 2.11 -16.73
N VAL A 246 -14.19 2.19 -15.59
CA VAL A 246 -14.71 3.43 -15.01
C VAL A 246 -13.79 3.85 -13.86
N GLU A 247 -14.11 4.96 -13.19
CA GLU A 247 -13.25 5.45 -12.10
C GLU A 247 -13.02 4.40 -11.01
N ASN A 248 -11.76 4.18 -10.71
CA ASN A 248 -11.22 3.37 -9.62
C ASN A 248 -10.05 4.11 -8.97
N TRP A 249 -9.71 3.73 -7.75
CA TRP A 249 -8.68 4.42 -6.94
C TRP A 249 -7.58 3.48 -6.45
N ALA A 250 -7.62 2.21 -6.86
CA ALA A 250 -6.61 1.22 -6.48
C ALA A 250 -5.27 1.51 -7.17
N THR A 251 -4.20 1.51 -6.38
CA THR A 251 -2.83 1.60 -6.88
C THR A 251 -2.46 0.33 -7.67
N PRO A 252 -1.79 0.41 -8.82
CA PRO A 252 -1.29 -0.77 -9.52
C PRO A 252 -0.25 -1.49 -8.65
N PHE A 253 -0.32 -2.80 -8.60
CA PHE A 253 0.55 -3.63 -7.77
C PHE A 253 1.53 -4.43 -8.64
N VAL A 254 2.82 -4.24 -8.40
CA VAL A 254 3.86 -5.08 -9.01
C VAL A 254 3.97 -6.35 -8.20
N TRP A 255 3.65 -7.47 -8.81
CA TRP A 255 3.69 -8.80 -8.21
C TRP A 255 4.86 -9.60 -8.76
N GLU A 256 5.93 -9.67 -7.99
CA GLU A 256 7.04 -10.58 -8.24
C GLU A 256 6.68 -11.96 -7.65
N ASN A 257 6.71 -13.00 -8.47
CA ASN A 257 6.35 -14.35 -8.07
C ASN A 257 7.24 -15.40 -8.77
N ASP A 258 7.06 -16.67 -8.44
CA ASP A 258 7.90 -17.77 -8.95
C ASP A 258 7.81 -17.99 -10.47
N VAL A 259 6.80 -17.42 -11.14
CA VAL A 259 6.60 -17.54 -12.60
C VAL A 259 7.15 -16.33 -13.34
N GLY A 260 7.10 -15.15 -12.73
CA GLY A 260 7.55 -13.90 -13.34
C GLY A 260 7.08 -12.68 -12.57
N THR A 261 7.20 -11.51 -13.20
CA THR A 261 6.73 -10.24 -12.63
C THR A 261 5.50 -9.75 -13.41
N GLU A 262 4.47 -9.37 -12.67
CA GLU A 262 3.18 -8.96 -13.21
C GLU A 262 2.75 -7.60 -12.66
N ILE A 263 2.03 -6.82 -13.46
CA ILE A 263 1.39 -5.57 -13.05
C ILE A 263 -0.11 -5.84 -12.86
N VAL A 264 -0.55 -5.94 -11.62
CA VAL A 264 -1.94 -6.22 -11.29
C VAL A 264 -2.69 -4.92 -11.05
N THR A 265 -3.79 -4.71 -11.78
CA THR A 265 -4.67 -3.53 -11.66
C THR A 265 -6.08 -3.98 -11.29
N ALA A 266 -6.67 -3.37 -10.27
CA ALA A 266 -8.03 -3.68 -9.85
C ALA A 266 -9.01 -2.63 -10.40
N GLY A 267 -10.03 -3.08 -11.12
CA GLY A 267 -11.09 -2.26 -11.67
C GLY A 267 -12.48 -2.85 -11.43
N LEU A 268 -13.52 -2.05 -11.64
CA LEU A 268 -14.91 -2.50 -11.48
C LEU A 268 -15.26 -3.59 -12.49
N ARG A 269 -14.92 -3.40 -13.75
CA ARG A 269 -15.27 -4.33 -14.82
C ARG A 269 -14.41 -5.56 -14.77
N ARG A 270 -13.09 -5.34 -14.60
CA ARG A 270 -12.09 -6.39 -14.57
C ARG A 270 -10.92 -6.03 -13.64
N VAL A 271 -10.46 -6.99 -12.90
CA VAL A 271 -9.07 -7.04 -12.48
C VAL A 271 -8.26 -7.54 -13.66
N ARG A 272 -7.12 -6.94 -13.94
CA ARG A 272 -6.24 -7.37 -15.02
C ARG A 272 -4.81 -7.42 -14.56
N SER A 273 -4.11 -8.45 -14.99
CA SER A 273 -2.67 -8.58 -14.86
C SER A 273 -1.99 -8.48 -16.22
N TYR A 274 -0.91 -7.73 -16.25
CA TYR A 274 -0.11 -7.51 -17.44
C TYR A 274 1.34 -7.91 -17.17
N ASP A 275 2.05 -8.32 -18.20
CA ASP A 275 3.50 -8.44 -18.13
C ASP A 275 4.18 -7.06 -18.15
N LEU A 276 5.51 -7.03 -18.02
CA LEU A 276 6.27 -5.77 -18.03
C LEU A 276 6.24 -5.04 -19.39
N ASP A 277 5.80 -5.70 -20.46
CA ASP A 277 5.66 -5.11 -21.80
C ASP A 277 4.22 -4.69 -22.11
N GLY A 278 3.31 -4.78 -21.10
CA GLY A 278 1.92 -4.34 -21.20
C GLY A 278 0.98 -5.36 -21.87
N GLN A 279 1.43 -6.60 -22.08
CA GLN A 279 0.56 -7.65 -22.62
C GLN A 279 -0.32 -8.22 -21.51
N LEU A 280 -1.62 -8.37 -21.79
CA LEU A 280 -2.58 -8.96 -20.86
C LEU A 280 -2.23 -10.44 -20.62
N LEU A 281 -2.01 -10.81 -19.36
CA LEU A 281 -1.77 -12.18 -18.92
C LEU A 281 -3.08 -12.87 -18.53
N TRP A 282 -3.83 -12.24 -17.64
CA TRP A 282 -5.12 -12.76 -17.17
C TRP A 282 -6.08 -11.63 -16.78
N GLU A 283 -7.37 -11.95 -16.73
CA GLU A 283 -8.38 -11.04 -16.22
C GLU A 283 -9.42 -11.78 -15.34
N LEU A 284 -10.08 -11.03 -14.46
CA LEU A 284 -11.05 -11.53 -13.50
C LEU A 284 -12.22 -10.55 -13.37
N GLY A 285 -13.44 -11.03 -13.53
CA GLY A 285 -14.67 -10.30 -13.27
C GLY A 285 -15.18 -10.45 -11.83
N GLY A 286 -16.30 -9.81 -11.53
CA GLY A 286 -16.99 -10.00 -10.24
C GLY A 286 -16.65 -8.99 -9.15
N MET A 287 -15.99 -7.88 -9.49
CA MET A 287 -15.70 -6.80 -8.55
C MET A 287 -16.92 -5.90 -8.30
N THR A 288 -16.87 -5.14 -7.22
CA THR A 288 -17.91 -4.17 -6.83
C THR A 288 -17.49 -2.75 -7.19
N VAL A 289 -18.45 -1.84 -7.35
CA VAL A 289 -18.22 -0.42 -7.66
C VAL A 289 -17.24 0.27 -6.70
N ASN A 290 -16.54 1.28 -7.20
CA ASN A 290 -15.62 2.12 -6.44
C ASN A 290 -14.48 1.30 -5.82
N VAL A 291 -13.67 0.65 -6.67
CA VAL A 291 -12.53 -0.14 -6.21
C VAL A 291 -11.45 0.80 -5.68
N VAL A 292 -11.19 0.74 -4.38
CA VAL A 292 -10.17 1.52 -3.67
C VAL A 292 -9.05 0.63 -3.14
N PRO A 293 -9.35 -0.57 -2.59
CA PRO A 293 -8.33 -1.44 -2.03
C PRO A 293 -7.28 -1.82 -3.08
N THR A 294 -6.03 -1.63 -2.73
CA THR A 294 -4.89 -2.01 -3.58
C THR A 294 -4.66 -3.51 -3.49
N PRO A 295 -4.46 -4.22 -4.62
CA PRO A 295 -3.97 -5.59 -4.63
C PRO A 295 -2.65 -5.71 -3.88
N PHE A 296 -2.41 -6.85 -3.24
CA PHE A 296 -1.14 -7.12 -2.58
C PHE A 296 -0.85 -8.61 -2.52
N ALA A 297 0.41 -8.99 -2.38
CA ALA A 297 0.81 -10.38 -2.28
C ALA A 297 1.45 -10.70 -0.94
N ARG A 298 1.20 -11.93 -0.46
CA ARG A 298 1.86 -12.52 0.70
C ARG A 298 1.82 -14.04 0.57
N ASP A 299 2.89 -14.71 1.02
CA ASP A 299 3.00 -16.18 1.06
C ASP A 299 2.67 -16.89 -0.27
N GLY A 300 3.08 -16.28 -1.40
CA GLY A 300 2.89 -16.82 -2.74
C GLY A 300 1.50 -16.62 -3.35
N LEU A 301 0.60 -15.88 -2.69
CA LEU A 301 -0.73 -15.54 -3.21
C LEU A 301 -0.87 -14.04 -3.39
N VAL A 302 -1.54 -13.59 -4.46
CA VAL A 302 -2.03 -12.22 -4.58
C VAL A 302 -3.48 -12.15 -4.11
N TYR A 303 -3.76 -11.15 -3.27
CA TYR A 303 -5.10 -10.90 -2.72
C TYR A 303 -5.69 -9.66 -3.38
N ILE A 304 -6.93 -9.80 -3.83
CA ILE A 304 -7.67 -8.76 -4.52
C ILE A 304 -9.02 -8.63 -3.87
N SER A 305 -9.41 -7.42 -3.54
CA SER A 305 -10.67 -7.17 -2.87
C SER A 305 -11.36 -5.91 -3.39
N SER A 306 -12.66 -5.89 -3.25
CA SER A 306 -13.47 -4.67 -3.35
C SER A 306 -14.69 -4.79 -2.44
N GLY A 307 -15.31 -3.66 -2.12
CA GLY A 307 -16.52 -3.67 -1.32
C GLY A 307 -17.14 -2.29 -1.27
N TYR A 308 -18.44 -2.23 -1.40
CA TYR A 308 -19.20 -0.99 -1.29
C TYR A 308 -20.32 -1.16 -0.24
N PRO A 309 -20.60 -0.14 0.58
CA PRO A 309 -21.68 -0.21 1.54
C PRO A 309 -23.07 -0.35 0.87
N GLY A 310 -24.05 -0.85 1.61
CA GLY A 310 -25.43 -0.91 1.13
C GLY A 310 -25.87 -2.28 0.59
N GLY A 311 -25.25 -3.37 1.05
CA GLY A 311 -25.68 -4.74 0.70
C GLY A 311 -25.13 -5.24 -0.64
N MET A 312 -24.20 -4.52 -1.24
CA MET A 312 -23.49 -4.98 -2.43
C MET A 312 -22.53 -6.12 -2.09
N PRO A 313 -22.17 -6.99 -3.04
CA PRO A 313 -21.07 -7.95 -2.87
C PRO A 313 -19.79 -7.27 -2.40
N ARG A 314 -19.01 -8.00 -1.61
CA ARG A 314 -17.70 -7.57 -1.10
C ARG A 314 -16.69 -8.69 -1.35
N PRO A 315 -16.36 -8.94 -2.64
CA PRO A 315 -15.52 -10.06 -3.01
C PRO A 315 -14.09 -9.91 -2.49
N VAL A 316 -13.51 -11.05 -2.12
CA VAL A 316 -12.08 -11.24 -1.95
C VAL A 316 -11.67 -12.48 -2.69
N TYR A 317 -10.60 -12.36 -3.48
CA TYR A 317 -9.99 -13.45 -4.22
C TYR A 317 -8.55 -13.63 -3.75
N ALA A 318 -8.12 -14.87 -3.53
CA ALA A 318 -6.72 -15.25 -3.38
C ALA A 318 -6.29 -16.07 -4.58
N ILE A 319 -5.30 -15.58 -5.33
CA ILE A 319 -4.92 -16.10 -6.64
C ILE A 319 -3.45 -16.55 -6.57
N ARG A 320 -3.17 -17.73 -7.13
CA ARG A 320 -1.80 -18.26 -7.25
C ARG A 320 -1.12 -17.77 -8.53
N PRO A 321 0.22 -17.79 -8.59
CA PRO A 321 0.98 -17.47 -9.80
C PRO A 321 0.63 -18.36 -10.99
N GLY A 322 0.90 -17.86 -12.21
CA GLY A 322 0.74 -18.61 -13.46
C GLY A 322 -0.68 -18.59 -14.01
N ALA A 323 -1.56 -17.70 -13.52
CA ALA A 323 -2.88 -17.49 -14.09
C ALA A 323 -2.78 -16.99 -15.54
N SER A 324 -3.74 -17.40 -16.39
CA SER A 324 -3.79 -16.99 -17.80
C SER A 324 -5.23 -16.96 -18.32
N GLY A 325 -5.52 -16.01 -19.22
CA GLY A 325 -6.85 -15.84 -19.82
C GLY A 325 -7.89 -15.30 -18.83
N ASP A 326 -9.17 -15.56 -19.08
CA ASP A 326 -10.25 -15.18 -18.15
C ASP A 326 -10.40 -16.24 -17.05
N ILE A 327 -10.06 -15.85 -15.82
CA ILE A 327 -10.13 -16.71 -14.63
C ILE A 327 -11.36 -16.47 -13.78
N SER A 328 -12.35 -15.75 -14.29
CA SER A 328 -13.59 -15.44 -13.57
C SER A 328 -14.30 -16.70 -13.11
N LEU A 329 -14.87 -16.67 -11.91
CA LEU A 329 -15.67 -17.77 -11.38
C LEU A 329 -17.05 -17.81 -12.06
N SER A 330 -17.51 -19.01 -12.37
CA SER A 330 -18.91 -19.24 -12.73
C SER A 330 -19.83 -19.15 -11.52
N GLU A 331 -21.13 -19.03 -11.74
CA GLU A 331 -22.11 -18.97 -10.66
C GLU A 331 -22.04 -20.24 -9.77
N GLY A 332 -21.87 -20.03 -8.48
CA GLY A 332 -21.77 -21.09 -7.47
C GLY A 332 -20.37 -21.67 -7.26
N GLU A 333 -19.37 -21.25 -8.02
CA GLU A 333 -17.97 -21.64 -7.80
C GLU A 333 -17.33 -20.79 -6.69
N ASN A 334 -16.45 -21.42 -5.89
CA ASN A 334 -15.69 -20.76 -4.83
C ASN A 334 -14.16 -20.79 -5.10
N GLY A 335 -13.73 -21.30 -6.24
CA GLY A 335 -12.35 -21.40 -6.67
C GLY A 335 -12.24 -22.14 -8.00
N ASN A 336 -11.05 -22.09 -8.59
CA ASN A 336 -10.68 -22.82 -9.81
C ASN A 336 -9.18 -23.15 -9.79
N ASP A 337 -8.58 -23.50 -10.93
CA ASP A 337 -7.15 -23.84 -10.99
C ASP A 337 -6.25 -22.70 -10.51
N PHE A 338 -6.67 -21.43 -10.58
CA PHE A 338 -5.90 -20.26 -10.21
C PHE A 338 -6.41 -19.55 -8.96
N ILE A 339 -7.74 -19.50 -8.76
CA ILE A 339 -8.35 -18.92 -7.57
C ILE A 339 -8.38 -19.98 -6.47
N VAL A 340 -7.49 -19.81 -5.47
CA VAL A 340 -7.34 -20.75 -4.34
C VAL A 340 -8.55 -20.72 -3.43
N TRP A 341 -9.07 -19.50 -3.18
CA TRP A 341 -10.31 -19.29 -2.46
C TRP A 341 -10.97 -17.97 -2.83
N TYR A 342 -12.25 -17.91 -2.61
CA TYR A 342 -13.11 -16.76 -2.84
C TYR A 342 -14.05 -16.58 -1.65
N GLN A 343 -14.21 -15.31 -1.21
CA GLN A 343 -15.19 -14.93 -0.20
C GLN A 343 -16.07 -13.80 -0.73
N PRO A 344 -17.40 -13.98 -0.84
CA PRO A 344 -18.28 -13.01 -1.52
C PRO A 344 -18.60 -11.76 -0.69
N MET A 345 -18.36 -11.77 0.64
CA MET A 345 -18.80 -10.72 1.57
C MET A 345 -17.71 -10.26 2.53
N LEU A 346 -16.43 -10.48 2.18
CA LEU A 346 -15.29 -10.18 3.04
C LEU A 346 -14.60 -8.85 2.69
N GLY A 347 -14.69 -8.39 1.45
CA GLY A 347 -13.91 -7.27 0.93
C GLY A 347 -14.17 -5.93 1.62
N THR A 348 -13.16 -5.08 1.60
CA THR A 348 -13.15 -3.73 2.16
C THR A 348 -13.63 -2.69 1.15
N TYR A 349 -13.99 -1.49 1.62
CA TYR A 349 -14.31 -0.36 0.75
C TYR A 349 -13.11 0.57 0.57
N ASN A 350 -12.62 1.21 1.63
CA ASN A 350 -11.51 2.16 1.54
C ASN A 350 -10.15 1.54 1.88
N THR A 351 -10.11 0.72 2.93
CA THR A 351 -8.87 0.14 3.43
C THR A 351 -8.42 -1.03 2.55
N SER A 352 -7.13 -1.21 2.33
CA SER A 352 -6.61 -2.49 1.84
C SER A 352 -6.48 -3.46 3.03
N ALA A 353 -6.75 -4.74 2.82
CA ALA A 353 -6.61 -5.76 3.85
C ALA A 353 -5.13 -5.99 4.21
N LEU A 354 -4.90 -6.75 5.28
CA LEU A 354 -3.57 -7.07 5.79
C LEU A 354 -3.44 -8.58 5.96
N VAL A 355 -2.31 -9.15 5.52
CA VAL A 355 -1.90 -10.51 5.91
C VAL A 355 -0.74 -10.40 6.87
N TYR A 356 -0.92 -10.95 8.07
CA TYR A 356 0.11 -11.01 9.11
C TYR A 356 0.02 -12.35 9.84
N ASP A 357 1.14 -13.04 9.96
CA ASP A 357 1.27 -14.35 10.61
C ASP A 357 0.21 -15.39 10.17
N GLY A 358 0.00 -15.50 8.85
CA GLY A 358 -0.96 -16.43 8.26
C GLY A 358 -2.43 -16.04 8.36
N HIS A 359 -2.75 -14.89 8.94
CA HIS A 359 -4.09 -14.34 9.11
C HIS A 359 -4.38 -13.24 8.09
N TYR A 360 -5.56 -13.29 7.46
CA TYR A 360 -6.10 -12.26 6.58
C TYR A 360 -7.07 -11.37 7.35
N TYR A 361 -6.61 -10.17 7.72
CA TYR A 361 -7.39 -9.21 8.48
C TYR A 361 -8.12 -8.23 7.57
N THR A 362 -9.44 -8.16 7.72
CA THR A 362 -10.31 -7.24 6.99
C THR A 362 -10.85 -6.16 7.92
N LEU A 363 -10.45 -4.91 7.67
CA LEU A 363 -10.97 -3.74 8.38
C LEU A 363 -12.06 -3.08 7.56
N LEU A 364 -13.31 -3.19 7.99
CA LEU A 364 -14.42 -2.54 7.30
C LEU A 364 -14.52 -1.06 7.70
N ASP A 365 -14.89 -0.23 6.74
CA ASP A 365 -15.04 1.22 6.83
C ASP A 365 -15.87 1.72 8.02
N ARG A 366 -16.77 0.90 8.55
CA ARG A 366 -17.65 1.21 9.70
C ARG A 366 -17.21 0.61 11.03
N GLY A 367 -15.95 0.24 11.16
CA GLY A 367 -15.36 -0.23 12.42
C GLY A 367 -15.70 -1.66 12.80
N PHE A 368 -15.61 -2.57 11.85
CA PHE A 368 -15.60 -4.00 12.11
C PHE A 368 -14.27 -4.60 11.64
N LEU A 369 -13.75 -5.49 12.45
CA LEU A 369 -12.62 -6.35 12.08
C LEU A 369 -13.11 -7.78 11.87
N LEU A 370 -12.59 -8.44 10.84
CA LEU A 370 -12.77 -9.86 10.56
C LEU A 370 -11.40 -10.50 10.39
N ASN A 371 -11.30 -11.78 10.70
CA ASN A 371 -10.08 -12.53 10.55
C ASN A 371 -10.35 -13.88 9.87
N HIS A 372 -9.57 -14.18 8.84
CA HIS A 372 -9.64 -15.41 8.08
C HIS A 372 -8.24 -16.02 7.95
N ASP A 373 -8.16 -17.31 7.79
CA ASP A 373 -6.93 -18.00 7.40
C ASP A 373 -6.52 -17.52 5.99
N ALA A 374 -5.33 -16.96 5.85
CA ALA A 374 -4.90 -16.34 4.61
C ALA A 374 -4.75 -17.35 3.45
N ARG A 375 -4.42 -18.60 3.74
CA ARG A 375 -4.21 -19.64 2.72
C ARG A 375 -5.49 -20.28 2.23
N THR A 376 -6.51 -20.39 3.07
CA THR A 376 -7.73 -21.14 2.79
C THR A 376 -9.00 -20.30 2.72
N GLY A 377 -8.96 -19.05 3.20
CA GLY A 377 -10.12 -18.18 3.30
C GLY A 377 -11.13 -18.62 4.39
N ARG A 378 -10.78 -19.60 5.25
CA ARG A 378 -11.63 -20.07 6.35
C ARG A 378 -11.74 -18.98 7.42
N GLU A 379 -12.97 -18.67 7.85
CA GLU A 379 -13.21 -17.73 8.94
C GLU A 379 -12.57 -18.24 10.24
N ILE A 380 -11.81 -17.39 10.91
CA ILE A 380 -11.24 -17.59 12.25
C ILE A 380 -12.14 -16.90 13.26
N TYR A 381 -12.38 -15.58 13.10
CA TYR A 381 -13.47 -14.89 13.77
C TYR A 381 -14.19 -13.94 12.81
N GLY A 382 -15.51 -13.87 12.96
CA GLY A 382 -16.39 -13.06 12.13
C GLY A 382 -16.40 -11.58 12.52
N ARG A 383 -17.43 -10.87 12.08
CA ARG A 383 -17.56 -9.41 12.26
C ARG A 383 -17.57 -9.01 13.72
N THR A 384 -16.43 -8.51 14.19
CA THR A 384 -16.26 -7.99 15.54
C THR A 384 -16.20 -6.47 15.54
N ARG A 385 -17.04 -5.81 16.35
CA ARG A 385 -17.12 -4.36 16.45
C ARG A 385 -15.92 -3.80 17.23
N ILE A 386 -15.15 -2.89 16.63
CA ILE A 386 -14.05 -2.19 17.29
C ILE A 386 -14.59 -1.05 18.16
N LYS A 387 -15.22 -0.05 17.53
CA LYS A 387 -15.84 1.10 18.18
C LYS A 387 -17.11 1.54 17.41
N PRO A 388 -18.26 1.75 18.07
CA PRO A 388 -19.43 2.32 17.41
C PRO A 388 -19.16 3.72 16.88
N GLY A 389 -19.59 4.00 15.64
CA GLY A 389 -19.46 5.32 15.01
C GLY A 389 -18.07 5.66 14.46
N ALA A 390 -17.05 4.80 14.65
CA ALA A 390 -15.76 5.01 14.04
C ALA A 390 -15.80 4.78 12.52
N GLY A 391 -15.10 5.64 11.78
CA GLY A 391 -14.82 5.48 10.36
C GLY A 391 -13.34 5.12 10.16
N PHE A 392 -13.05 4.34 9.11
CA PHE A 392 -11.70 3.91 8.77
C PHE A 392 -11.42 4.11 7.29
N THR A 393 -10.31 4.77 6.99
CA THR A 393 -9.82 5.01 5.63
C THR A 393 -8.38 4.53 5.46
N ALA A 394 -7.52 4.77 6.45
CA ALA A 394 -6.16 4.24 6.48
C ALA A 394 -6.17 2.71 6.53
N SER A 395 -5.28 2.07 5.77
CA SER A 395 -5.11 0.61 5.80
C SER A 395 -4.44 0.17 7.11
N PRO A 396 -4.79 -1.02 7.65
CA PRO A 396 -4.14 -1.58 8.83
C PRO A 396 -2.67 -1.90 8.57
N TRP A 397 -1.89 -1.93 9.64
CA TRP A 397 -0.51 -2.39 9.65
C TRP A 397 -0.24 -3.26 10.89
N ALA A 398 0.88 -4.01 10.88
CA ALA A 398 1.19 -4.95 11.95
C ALA A 398 2.70 -5.05 12.22
N TYR A 399 3.04 -5.24 13.49
CA TYR A 399 4.34 -5.62 14.03
C TYR A 399 4.21 -6.07 15.49
N ASN A 400 5.20 -6.78 16.02
CA ASN A 400 5.30 -7.17 17.43
C ASN A 400 4.02 -7.85 17.95
N ASP A 401 3.45 -8.81 17.18
CA ASP A 401 2.20 -9.51 17.47
C ASP A 401 0.97 -8.61 17.66
N ARG A 402 0.95 -7.45 17.00
CA ARG A 402 -0.15 -6.47 17.09
C ARG A 402 -0.62 -6.02 15.72
N ILE A 403 -1.92 -5.78 15.64
CA ILE A 403 -2.58 -5.17 14.48
C ILE A 403 -3.03 -3.76 14.91
N PHE A 404 -2.72 -2.78 14.10
CA PHE A 404 -3.04 -1.38 14.34
C PHE A 404 -4.09 -0.90 13.34
N LEU A 405 -5.15 -0.29 13.86
CA LEU A 405 -6.31 0.14 13.10
C LEU A 405 -6.55 1.63 13.38
N MET A 406 -6.14 2.51 12.46
CA MET A 406 -6.27 3.95 12.64
C MET A 406 -7.62 4.44 12.15
N GLY A 407 -8.42 4.98 13.08
CA GLY A 407 -9.68 5.67 12.82
C GLY A 407 -9.48 7.07 12.24
N GLU A 408 -10.49 7.57 11.54
CA GLU A 408 -10.48 8.91 10.92
C GLU A 408 -10.42 10.06 11.91
N ASP A 409 -10.67 9.81 13.18
CA ASP A 409 -10.62 10.76 14.30
C ASP A 409 -9.26 10.82 15.00
N GLY A 410 -8.26 10.07 14.50
CA GLY A 410 -6.93 10.01 15.09
C GLY A 410 -6.75 8.96 16.18
N ASP A 411 -7.82 8.24 16.56
CA ASP A 411 -7.74 7.09 17.44
C ASP A 411 -7.12 5.89 16.68
N THR A 412 -6.13 5.25 17.27
CA THR A 412 -5.56 3.99 16.75
C THR A 412 -5.83 2.87 17.76
N PHE A 413 -6.60 1.88 17.31
CA PHE A 413 -6.94 0.69 18.09
C PHE A 413 -5.85 -0.35 17.92
N VAL A 414 -5.31 -0.85 19.02
CA VAL A 414 -4.26 -1.88 19.04
C VAL A 414 -4.89 -3.20 19.42
N ILE A 415 -4.86 -4.14 18.47
CA ILE A 415 -5.46 -5.47 18.59
C ILE A 415 -4.33 -6.50 18.70
N ARG A 416 -4.48 -7.51 19.57
CA ARG A 416 -3.59 -8.68 19.56
C ARG A 416 -3.75 -9.44 18.23
N ALA A 417 -2.65 -9.76 17.56
CA ALA A 417 -2.69 -10.67 16.42
C ALA A 417 -3.01 -12.11 16.89
N GLY A 418 -3.71 -12.89 16.06
CA GLY A 418 -3.98 -14.31 16.33
C GLY A 418 -5.45 -14.69 16.21
N ASP A 419 -5.80 -15.85 16.79
CA ASP A 419 -7.08 -16.53 16.57
C ASP A 419 -8.27 -15.87 17.30
N GLU A 420 -8.02 -15.05 18.30
CA GLU A 420 -9.06 -14.40 19.10
C GLU A 420 -8.97 -12.88 19.00
N PHE A 421 -10.13 -12.21 18.97
CA PHE A 421 -10.19 -10.75 19.02
C PHE A 421 -9.93 -10.24 20.44
N GLU A 422 -8.86 -9.49 20.61
CA GLU A 422 -8.54 -8.78 21.86
C GLU A 422 -8.12 -7.34 21.58
N LEU A 423 -8.93 -6.37 21.99
CA LEU A 423 -8.55 -4.97 21.99
C LEU A 423 -7.65 -4.70 23.20
N LEU A 424 -6.37 -4.43 22.96
CA LEU A 424 -5.38 -4.20 24.02
C LEU A 424 -5.54 -2.80 24.61
N HIS A 425 -5.52 -1.77 23.76
CA HIS A 425 -5.71 -0.37 24.15
C HIS A 425 -5.98 0.50 22.92
N THR A 426 -6.13 1.80 23.13
CA THR A 426 -6.31 2.80 22.07
C THR A 426 -5.33 3.95 22.29
N ASN A 427 -4.63 4.33 21.22
CA ASN A 427 -3.79 5.53 21.17
C ASN A 427 -4.57 6.66 20.52
N THR A 428 -4.37 7.90 20.93
CA THR A 428 -5.11 9.05 20.41
C THR A 428 -4.15 10.17 20.00
N LEU A 429 -4.35 10.66 18.76
CA LEU A 429 -3.88 11.96 18.32
C LEU A 429 -5.12 12.80 18.03
N ASP A 430 -5.23 13.99 18.60
CA ASP A 430 -6.45 14.83 18.54
C ASP A 430 -6.58 15.55 17.19
N GLU A 431 -6.40 14.80 16.09
CA GLU A 431 -6.50 15.34 14.74
C GLU A 431 -6.90 14.23 13.74
N MET A 432 -7.68 14.60 12.73
CA MET A 432 -8.08 13.68 11.67
C MET A 432 -6.86 13.04 10.98
N ALA A 433 -6.93 11.72 10.73
CA ALA A 433 -5.88 10.95 10.09
C ALA A 433 -6.48 9.96 9.07
N LEU A 434 -6.16 10.13 7.79
CA LEU A 434 -6.65 9.26 6.71
C LEU A 434 -5.51 8.58 5.94
N ALA A 435 -4.28 9.06 6.05
CA ALA A 435 -3.10 8.50 5.38
C ALA A 435 -2.66 7.21 6.07
N THR A 436 -2.36 6.18 5.30
CA THR A 436 -1.75 4.96 5.85
C THR A 436 -0.33 5.27 6.33
N PRO A 437 0.06 4.91 7.56
CA PRO A 437 1.39 5.18 8.09
C PRO A 437 2.52 4.45 7.37
N ALA A 438 3.76 4.93 7.57
CA ALA A 438 4.98 4.21 7.23
C ALA A 438 5.65 3.66 8.51
N VAL A 439 6.20 2.46 8.42
CA VAL A 439 6.89 1.79 9.52
C VAL A 439 8.31 1.44 9.09
N VAL A 440 9.30 2.14 9.60
CA VAL A 440 10.67 2.04 9.10
C VAL A 440 11.69 2.36 10.17
N ARG A 441 12.77 1.60 10.24
CA ARG A 441 13.93 1.81 11.14
C ARG A 441 13.55 1.99 12.62
N GLY A 442 12.61 1.15 13.11
CA GLY A 442 12.13 1.22 14.50
C GLY A 442 11.27 2.45 14.80
N SER A 443 10.71 3.07 13.78
CA SER A 443 9.84 4.24 13.90
C SER A 443 8.54 4.06 13.13
N LEU A 444 7.46 4.62 13.68
CA LEU A 444 6.17 4.79 13.02
C LEU A 444 6.05 6.26 12.57
N LEU A 445 5.87 6.49 11.27
CA LEU A 445 5.56 7.80 10.71
C LEU A 445 4.07 7.91 10.47
N LEU A 446 3.39 8.74 11.23
CA LEU A 446 1.95 8.91 11.20
C LEU A 446 1.59 10.32 10.75
N ARG A 447 0.87 10.41 9.63
CA ARG A 447 0.40 11.70 9.08
C ARG A 447 -1.03 11.96 9.51
N THR A 448 -1.22 13.10 10.16
CA THR A 448 -2.53 13.69 10.44
C THR A 448 -2.85 14.80 9.40
N GLN A 449 -3.95 15.49 9.56
CA GLN A 449 -4.39 16.52 8.63
C GLN A 449 -3.36 17.64 8.46
N THR A 450 -2.70 18.08 9.57
CA THR A 450 -1.77 19.21 9.54
C THR A 450 -0.35 18.85 9.96
N LYS A 451 -0.10 17.60 10.40
CA LYS A 451 1.20 17.20 10.98
C LYS A 451 1.69 15.86 10.46
N LEU A 452 3.00 15.69 10.55
CA LEU A 452 3.67 14.39 10.50
C LEU A 452 4.33 14.13 11.85
N TYR A 453 4.06 12.98 12.43
CA TYR A 453 4.69 12.48 13.66
C TYR A 453 5.70 11.39 13.33
N ARG A 454 6.86 11.42 13.97
CA ARG A 454 7.73 10.26 14.11
C ARG A 454 7.62 9.75 15.54
N LEU A 455 7.19 8.51 15.68
CA LEU A 455 6.95 7.83 16.94
C LEU A 455 7.93 6.66 17.09
N SER A 456 8.51 6.48 18.29
CA SER A 456 9.42 5.37 18.60
C SER A 456 9.51 5.21 20.12
N ASN A 457 9.73 3.98 20.59
CA ASN A 457 10.02 3.73 22.02
C ASN A 457 11.34 4.37 22.48
N ASP A 458 12.25 4.68 21.52
CA ASP A 458 13.49 5.43 21.80
C ASP A 458 13.26 6.96 21.86
N GLY A 459 12.06 7.42 21.54
CA GLY A 459 11.63 8.80 21.76
C GLY A 459 11.62 9.07 23.27
N GLY A 460 12.42 10.02 23.71
CA GLY A 460 12.49 10.40 25.13
C GLY A 460 11.11 10.76 25.72
N PRO A 461 11.08 11.05 27.03
CA PRO A 461 9.87 11.20 27.81
C PRO A 461 8.91 12.24 27.29
#